data_02c339d8710056f69f54df491b1b66b4
#
_entry.id   02c339d8710056f69f54df491b1b66b4
#
_cell.length_a   1.000
_cell.length_b   1.000
_cell.length_c   1.000
_cell.angle_alpha   90.00
_cell.angle_beta   90.00
_cell.angle_gamma   90.00
#
_symmetry.space_group_name_H-M   'P 1'
#
loop_
_entity.id
_entity.type
_entity.pdbx_description
1 polymer ?
#
loop_
_entity_poly.entity_id
_entity_poly.type
_entity_poly.pdbx_seq_one_letter_code
_entity_poly.pdbx_strand_id
1 'polypeptide(L)'
;MSALTTFVQVALTRANEYSKCSPEQALTYACEDIVDNELGSRNFSSHHIEQWLQHVCTREDIDLPQIVVGRATRTSLASADIESNTICFRGKITTAATALHEVAHVIVGADSHGILFRDELVRLARAHISVDYAAFLHGVYEGVGLEMSPWPASSAQR
;
A
#
# COMPACT_ATOMS: atom_id res chain seq x y z
N MET A 1 8.45 -24.07 -11.84
CA MET A 1 7.72 -23.15 -10.94
C MET A 1 7.82 -21.75 -11.54
N SER A 2 6.72 -21.03 -11.67
CA SER A 2 6.80 -19.66 -12.18
C SER A 2 7.43 -18.73 -11.12
N ALA A 3 8.02 -17.61 -11.56
CA ALA A 3 8.57 -16.61 -10.64
C ALA A 3 7.51 -16.15 -9.62
N LEU A 4 6.28 -15.91 -10.09
CA LEU A 4 5.16 -15.51 -9.22
C LEU A 4 4.89 -16.55 -8.11
N THR A 5 4.95 -17.84 -8.42
CA THR A 5 4.75 -18.90 -7.43
C THR A 5 5.78 -18.82 -6.30
N THR A 6 7.03 -18.49 -6.62
CA THR A 6 8.09 -18.31 -5.62
C THR A 6 7.76 -17.14 -4.69
N PHE A 7 7.35 -15.99 -5.23
CA PHE A 7 6.98 -14.82 -4.42
C PHE A 7 5.75 -15.07 -3.55
N VAL A 8 4.77 -15.82 -4.04
CA VAL A 8 3.61 -16.25 -3.26
C VAL A 8 4.03 -17.07 -2.05
N GLN A 9 4.95 -18.03 -2.21
CA GLN A 9 5.46 -18.83 -1.09
C GLN A 9 6.22 -17.98 -0.08
N VAL A 10 7.01 -17.02 -0.53
CA VAL A 10 7.72 -16.09 0.34
C VAL A 10 6.72 -15.20 1.12
N ALA A 11 5.69 -14.70 0.47
CA ALA A 11 4.65 -13.90 1.12
C ALA A 11 3.88 -14.70 2.19
N LEU A 12 3.51 -15.95 1.91
CA LEU A 12 2.87 -16.83 2.89
C LEU A 12 3.76 -17.05 4.13
N THR A 13 5.07 -17.21 3.93
CA THR A 13 6.02 -17.32 5.04
C THR A 13 6.16 -15.99 5.81
N ARG A 14 6.29 -14.88 5.08
CA ARG A 14 6.43 -13.54 5.64
C ARG A 14 5.24 -13.13 6.52
N ALA A 15 4.03 -13.56 6.16
CA ALA A 15 2.82 -13.26 6.92
C ALA A 15 2.89 -13.72 8.40
N ASN A 16 3.69 -14.75 8.70
CA ASN A 16 3.88 -15.22 10.07
C ASN A 16 4.58 -14.19 10.99
N GLU A 17 5.28 -13.22 10.41
CA GLU A 17 5.92 -12.14 11.17
C GLU A 17 4.92 -11.11 11.69
N TYR A 18 3.71 -11.09 11.13
CA TYR A 18 2.60 -10.22 11.52
C TYR A 18 1.62 -10.91 12.47
N SER A 19 2.13 -11.57 13.51
CA SER A 19 1.37 -12.42 14.44
C SER A 19 0.27 -11.70 15.23
N LYS A 20 0.33 -10.38 15.32
CA LYS A 20 -0.69 -9.55 16.01
C LYS A 20 -1.82 -9.08 15.09
N CYS A 21 -1.71 -9.33 13.79
CA CYS A 21 -2.69 -8.97 12.80
C CYS A 21 -3.68 -10.11 12.56
N SER A 22 -4.86 -9.79 12.00
CA SER A 22 -5.72 -10.83 11.43
C SER A 22 -4.99 -11.55 10.29
N PRO A 23 -5.36 -12.80 9.93
CA PRO A 23 -4.73 -13.51 8.81
C PRO A 23 -4.78 -12.72 7.50
N GLU A 24 -5.90 -12.08 7.18
CA GLU A 24 -6.06 -11.26 5.99
C GLU A 24 -5.14 -10.04 6.00
N GLN A 25 -5.05 -9.35 7.11
CA GLN A 25 -4.16 -8.19 7.27
C GLN A 25 -2.69 -8.59 7.19
N ALA A 26 -2.32 -9.70 7.82
CA ALA A 26 -0.95 -10.22 7.78
C ALA A 26 -0.52 -10.58 6.35
N LEU A 27 -1.40 -11.22 5.57
CA LEU A 27 -1.15 -11.53 4.16
C LEU A 27 -1.05 -10.26 3.30
N THR A 28 -1.91 -9.27 3.55
CA THR A 28 -1.86 -7.98 2.85
C THR A 28 -0.51 -7.31 3.04
N TYR A 29 -0.05 -7.15 4.27
CA TYR A 29 1.27 -6.56 4.56
C TYR A 29 2.43 -7.38 3.98
N ALA A 30 2.37 -8.70 4.08
CA ALA A 30 3.41 -9.56 3.53
C ALA A 30 3.54 -9.42 2.01
N CYS A 31 2.43 -9.31 1.28
CA CYS A 31 2.43 -9.07 -0.15
C CYS A 31 3.05 -7.71 -0.52
N GLU A 32 2.67 -6.66 0.20
CA GLU A 32 3.24 -5.32 0.01
C GLU A 32 4.76 -5.32 0.25
N ASP A 33 5.22 -5.94 1.33
CA ASP A 33 6.65 -6.08 1.64
C ASP A 33 7.41 -6.76 0.50
N ILE A 34 6.89 -7.86 -0.02
CA ILE A 34 7.55 -8.62 -1.09
C ILE A 34 7.65 -7.80 -2.37
N VAL A 35 6.58 -7.13 -2.76
CA VAL A 35 6.56 -6.31 -3.97
C VAL A 35 7.49 -5.10 -3.84
N ASP A 36 7.47 -4.42 -2.69
CA ASP A 36 8.33 -3.26 -2.46
C ASP A 36 9.82 -3.65 -2.36
N ASN A 37 10.13 -4.81 -1.78
CA ASN A 37 11.48 -5.34 -1.76
C ASN A 37 11.99 -5.73 -3.15
N GLU A 38 11.12 -6.23 -4.02
CA GLU A 38 11.49 -6.75 -5.35
C GLU A 38 11.61 -5.65 -6.39
N LEU A 39 10.62 -4.77 -6.46
CA LEU A 39 10.57 -3.69 -7.45
C LEU A 39 11.02 -2.35 -6.89
N GLY A 40 10.81 -2.13 -5.60
CA GLY A 40 11.01 -0.83 -4.97
C GLY A 40 9.99 0.21 -5.39
N SER A 41 9.92 1.28 -4.63
CA SER A 41 9.21 2.49 -4.98
C SER A 41 10.04 3.71 -4.58
N ARG A 42 9.67 4.89 -5.05
CA ARG A 42 10.43 6.11 -4.77
C ARG A 42 10.52 6.36 -3.27
N ASN A 43 11.72 6.69 -2.78
CA ASN A 43 11.98 7.10 -1.41
C ASN A 43 11.84 8.61 -1.25
N PHE A 44 11.29 9.04 -0.12
CA PHE A 44 11.18 10.43 0.28
C PHE A 44 11.72 10.61 1.70
N SER A 45 12.32 11.76 1.96
CA SER A 45 12.43 12.23 3.33
C SER A 45 11.02 12.47 3.89
N SER A 46 10.77 12.06 5.14
CA SER A 46 9.47 12.27 5.79
C SER A 46 9.07 13.74 5.87
N HIS A 47 10.03 14.66 5.77
CA HIS A 47 9.75 16.11 5.67
C HIS A 47 9.37 16.57 4.27
N HIS A 48 9.65 15.78 3.22
CA HIS A 48 9.37 16.14 1.83
C HIS A 48 8.21 15.35 1.21
N ILE A 49 7.68 14.35 1.90
CA ILE A 49 6.58 13.52 1.40
C ILE A 49 5.30 14.31 1.15
N GLU A 50 5.06 15.36 1.92
CA GLU A 50 3.85 16.18 1.83
C GLU A 50 3.68 16.81 0.44
N GLN A 51 4.75 17.30 -0.17
CA GLN A 51 4.69 17.89 -1.51
C GLN A 51 4.26 16.87 -2.57
N TRP A 52 4.75 15.64 -2.47
CA TRP A 52 4.34 14.58 -3.38
C TRP A 52 2.92 14.14 -3.12
N LEU A 53 2.50 14.02 -1.86
CA LEU A 53 1.13 13.71 -1.48
C LEU A 53 0.15 14.78 -1.92
N GLN A 54 0.52 16.06 -1.89
CA GLN A 54 -0.30 17.13 -2.46
C GLN A 54 -0.59 16.88 -3.95
N HIS A 55 0.42 16.44 -4.70
CA HIS A 55 0.25 16.07 -6.11
C HIS A 55 -0.66 14.85 -6.28
N VAL A 56 -0.46 13.81 -5.48
CA VAL A 56 -1.32 12.61 -5.49
C VAL A 56 -2.77 12.98 -5.18
N CYS A 57 -3.01 13.67 -4.06
CA CYS A 57 -4.35 14.05 -3.62
C CYS A 57 -5.07 14.94 -4.64
N THR A 58 -4.34 15.88 -5.26
CA THR A 58 -4.90 16.71 -6.34
C THR A 58 -5.36 15.88 -7.53
N ARG A 59 -4.59 14.88 -7.93
CA ARG A 59 -4.96 13.97 -9.03
C ARG A 59 -6.11 13.04 -8.68
N GLU A 60 -6.24 12.69 -7.42
CA GLU A 60 -7.31 11.81 -6.92
C GLU A 60 -8.57 12.58 -6.50
N ASP A 61 -8.56 13.90 -6.61
CA ASP A 61 -9.67 14.80 -6.22
C ASP A 61 -10.09 14.61 -4.76
N ILE A 62 -9.10 14.51 -3.88
CA ILE A 62 -9.28 14.42 -2.42
C ILE A 62 -8.51 15.54 -1.71
N ASP A 63 -9.00 15.91 -0.54
CA ASP A 63 -8.29 16.86 0.32
C ASP A 63 -7.00 16.26 0.85
N LEU A 64 -5.93 17.05 0.89
CA LEU A 64 -4.67 16.62 1.49
C LEU A 64 -4.88 16.40 2.99
N PRO A 65 -4.63 15.17 3.51
CA PRO A 65 -4.63 14.93 4.95
C PRO A 65 -3.57 15.78 5.67
N GLN A 66 -3.77 16.03 6.94
CA GLN A 66 -2.71 16.58 7.79
C GLN A 66 -1.56 15.58 7.86
N ILE A 67 -0.35 16.03 7.54
CA ILE A 67 0.83 15.19 7.59
C ILE A 67 1.60 15.45 8.87
N VAL A 68 1.88 14.38 9.62
CA VAL A 68 2.64 14.39 10.85
C VAL A 68 3.82 13.45 10.73
N VAL A 69 4.97 13.85 11.23
CA VAL A 69 6.18 13.01 11.29
C VAL A 69 6.44 12.62 12.74
N GLY A 70 6.31 11.34 13.03
CA GLY A 70 6.55 10.75 14.36
C GLY A 70 7.90 10.05 14.44
N ARG A 71 8.20 9.53 15.64
CA ARG A 71 9.39 8.71 15.86
C ARG A 71 9.26 7.34 15.18
N ALA A 72 10.39 6.82 14.72
CA ALA A 72 10.46 5.45 14.22
C ALA A 72 10.02 4.46 15.32
N THR A 73 9.23 3.45 14.92
CA THR A 73 8.82 2.34 15.77
C THR A 73 9.15 1.01 15.08
N ARG A 74 9.17 -0.09 15.85
CA ARG A 74 9.42 -1.43 15.29
C ARG A 74 8.21 -2.02 14.59
N THR A 75 7.01 -1.49 14.84
CA THR A 75 5.74 -2.14 14.47
C THR A 75 4.92 -1.36 13.45
N SER A 76 5.32 -0.13 13.13
CA SER A 76 4.55 0.71 12.18
C SER A 76 5.48 1.68 11.47
N LEU A 77 5.40 1.72 10.14
CA LEU A 77 6.08 2.69 9.28
C LEU A 77 5.26 3.97 9.11
N ALA A 78 3.95 3.84 9.09
CA ALA A 78 3.00 4.93 8.98
C ALA A 78 1.64 4.51 9.54
N SER A 79 0.74 5.46 9.71
CA SER A 79 -0.65 5.20 10.07
C SER A 79 -1.56 6.33 9.61
N ALA A 80 -2.80 6.00 9.23
CA ALA A 80 -3.84 6.96 8.91
C ALA A 80 -4.90 6.98 10.02
N ASP A 81 -5.25 8.18 10.46
CA ASP A 81 -6.42 8.43 11.28
C ASP A 81 -7.50 9.07 10.41
N ILE A 82 -8.54 8.28 10.13
CA ILE A 82 -9.60 8.68 9.21
C ILE A 82 -10.49 9.77 9.82
N GLU A 83 -10.74 9.71 11.14
CA GLU A 83 -11.59 10.68 11.82
C GLU A 83 -10.99 12.08 11.81
N SER A 84 -9.69 12.20 12.05
CA SER A 84 -8.97 13.47 12.03
C SER A 84 -8.39 13.83 10.65
N ASN A 85 -8.55 12.96 9.64
CA ASN A 85 -7.93 13.09 8.32
C ASN A 85 -6.42 13.38 8.44
N THR A 86 -5.71 12.54 9.17
CA THR A 86 -4.29 12.71 9.47
C THR A 86 -3.50 11.47 9.06
N ILE A 87 -2.36 11.66 8.41
CA ILE A 87 -1.37 10.59 8.16
C ILE A 87 -0.12 10.90 8.96
N CYS A 88 0.32 9.91 9.75
CA CYS A 88 1.55 9.98 10.51
C CYS A 88 2.60 9.07 9.86
N PHE A 89 3.70 9.64 9.40
CA PHE A 89 4.88 8.89 8.95
C PHE A 89 5.89 8.76 10.10
N ARG A 90 6.54 7.60 10.19
CA ARG A 90 7.48 7.29 11.28
C ARG A 90 8.88 7.07 10.72
N GLY A 91 9.86 7.74 11.33
CA GLY A 91 11.25 7.69 10.89
C GLY A 91 11.58 8.77 9.87
N LYS A 92 12.80 8.69 9.33
CA LYS A 92 13.36 9.75 8.47
C LYS A 92 13.01 9.61 6.99
N ILE A 93 12.70 8.39 6.57
CA ILE A 93 12.45 8.04 5.16
C ILE A 93 11.15 7.26 5.09
N THR A 94 10.36 7.56 4.07
CA THR A 94 9.17 6.79 3.69
C THR A 94 9.20 6.49 2.20
N THR A 95 8.53 5.42 1.79
CA THR A 95 8.40 5.06 0.37
C THR A 95 7.08 5.55 -0.20
N ALA A 96 7.03 5.71 -1.53
CA ALA A 96 5.78 5.97 -2.24
C ALA A 96 4.73 4.88 -1.93
N ALA A 97 5.13 3.61 -1.89
CA ALA A 97 4.25 2.50 -1.55
C ALA A 97 3.63 2.65 -0.16
N THR A 98 4.44 2.94 0.86
CA THR A 98 3.94 3.18 2.23
C THR A 98 2.97 4.38 2.26
N ALA A 99 3.29 5.46 1.57
CA ALA A 99 2.43 6.64 1.52
C ALA A 99 1.09 6.35 0.83
N LEU A 100 1.09 5.59 -0.27
CA LEU A 100 -0.15 5.20 -0.97
C LEU A 100 -1.00 4.23 -0.14
N HIS A 101 -0.38 3.38 0.68
CA HIS A 101 -1.10 2.55 1.64
C HIS A 101 -1.99 3.41 2.56
N GLU A 102 -1.42 4.46 3.13
CA GLU A 102 -2.18 5.37 4.00
C GLU A 102 -3.22 6.20 3.23
N VAL A 103 -2.91 6.63 2.01
CA VAL A 103 -3.89 7.30 1.14
C VAL A 103 -5.06 6.37 0.80
N ALA A 104 -4.81 5.09 0.56
CA ALA A 104 -5.86 4.11 0.33
C ALA A 104 -6.83 4.03 1.53
N HIS A 105 -6.32 4.03 2.76
CA HIS A 105 -7.17 4.11 3.96
C HIS A 105 -8.02 5.37 4.01
N VAL A 106 -7.45 6.52 3.66
CA VAL A 106 -8.19 7.81 3.61
C VAL A 106 -9.34 7.76 2.60
N ILE A 107 -9.09 7.16 1.43
CA ILE A 107 -10.10 7.07 0.35
C ILE A 107 -11.20 6.08 0.69
N VAL A 108 -10.84 4.89 1.16
CA VAL A 108 -11.78 3.79 1.38
C VAL A 108 -12.51 3.91 2.72
N GLY A 109 -11.88 4.54 3.70
CA GLY A 109 -12.46 4.71 5.03
C GLY A 109 -12.35 3.43 5.87
N ALA A 110 -13.49 2.89 6.33
CA ALA A 110 -13.54 1.84 7.34
C ALA A 110 -13.14 0.43 6.87
N ASP A 111 -12.80 0.22 5.60
CA ASP A 111 -12.34 -1.10 5.11
C ASP A 111 -10.90 -1.37 5.53
N SER A 112 -10.73 -2.08 6.64
CA SER A 112 -9.44 -2.39 7.22
C SER A 112 -8.71 -3.51 6.46
N HIS A 113 -8.09 -3.19 5.32
CA HIS A 113 -7.31 -4.11 4.47
C HIS A 113 -8.14 -5.21 3.76
N GLY A 114 -9.46 -5.01 3.62
CA GLY A 114 -10.33 -5.86 2.82
C GLY A 114 -10.17 -5.64 1.31
N ILE A 115 -11.07 -6.20 0.54
CA ILE A 115 -11.03 -6.12 -0.94
C ILE A 115 -11.07 -4.67 -1.43
N LEU A 116 -11.89 -3.79 -0.85
CA LEU A 116 -11.98 -2.39 -1.26
C LEU A 116 -10.65 -1.67 -1.06
N PHE A 117 -9.98 -1.91 0.07
CA PHE A 117 -8.66 -1.35 0.34
C PHE A 117 -7.62 -1.85 -0.67
N ARG A 118 -7.54 -3.17 -0.88
CA ARG A 118 -6.54 -3.75 -1.79
C ARG A 118 -6.75 -3.32 -3.23
N ASP A 119 -7.98 -3.28 -3.71
CA ASP A 119 -8.33 -2.78 -5.05
C ASP A 119 -7.90 -1.31 -5.20
N GLU A 120 -8.16 -0.48 -4.19
CA GLU A 120 -7.78 0.92 -4.21
C GLU A 120 -6.27 1.12 -4.17
N LEU A 121 -5.56 0.35 -3.33
CA LEU A 121 -4.09 0.42 -3.29
C LEU A 121 -3.46 0.01 -4.63
N VAL A 122 -3.96 -1.05 -5.26
CA VAL A 122 -3.50 -1.47 -6.60
C VAL A 122 -3.77 -0.39 -7.64
N ARG A 123 -4.95 0.25 -7.60
CA ARG A 123 -5.30 1.37 -8.48
C ARG A 123 -4.35 2.56 -8.29
N LEU A 124 -4.11 2.96 -7.05
CA LEU A 124 -3.18 4.05 -6.71
C LEU A 124 -1.75 3.73 -7.13
N ALA A 125 -1.29 2.50 -6.88
CA ALA A 125 0.04 2.06 -7.31
C ALA A 125 0.20 2.13 -8.83
N ARG A 126 -0.83 1.74 -9.58
CA ARG A 126 -0.85 1.86 -11.04
C ARG A 126 -0.77 3.32 -11.51
N ALA A 127 -1.46 4.23 -10.84
CA ALA A 127 -1.52 5.64 -11.22
C ALA A 127 -0.25 6.43 -10.81
N HIS A 128 0.40 6.05 -9.70
CA HIS A 128 1.42 6.88 -9.06
C HIS A 128 2.80 6.20 -8.89
N ILE A 129 2.90 4.89 -9.09
CA ILE A 129 4.18 4.17 -9.11
C ILE A 129 4.44 3.66 -10.52
N SER A 130 3.82 2.53 -10.89
CA SER A 130 3.92 1.96 -12.23
C SER A 130 2.88 0.86 -12.46
N VAL A 131 2.62 0.54 -13.74
CA VAL A 131 1.78 -0.59 -14.12
C VAL A 131 2.38 -1.91 -13.65
N ASP A 132 3.71 -2.07 -13.76
CA ASP A 132 4.41 -3.30 -13.35
C ASP A 132 4.30 -3.55 -11.85
N TYR A 133 4.49 -2.51 -11.05
CA TYR A 133 4.31 -2.58 -9.58
C TYR A 133 2.88 -3.02 -9.23
N ALA A 134 1.89 -2.37 -9.80
CA ALA A 134 0.49 -2.65 -9.53
C ALA A 134 0.07 -4.06 -10.00
N ALA A 135 0.52 -4.49 -11.18
CA ALA A 135 0.24 -5.83 -11.70
C ALA A 135 0.87 -6.92 -10.83
N PHE A 136 2.10 -6.69 -10.37
CA PHE A 136 2.77 -7.63 -9.49
C PHE A 136 2.07 -7.71 -8.12
N LEU A 137 1.71 -6.58 -7.53
CA LEU A 137 0.96 -6.52 -6.27
C LEU A 137 -0.38 -7.26 -6.38
N HIS A 138 -1.16 -6.98 -7.43
CA HIS A 138 -2.41 -7.66 -7.71
C HIS A 138 -2.21 -9.18 -7.84
N GLY A 139 -1.23 -9.62 -8.62
CA GLY A 139 -0.94 -11.04 -8.83
C GLY A 139 -0.49 -11.77 -7.56
N VAL A 140 0.27 -11.11 -6.68
CA VAL A 140 0.70 -11.71 -5.40
C VAL A 140 -0.49 -11.80 -4.44
N TYR A 141 -1.37 -10.78 -4.38
CA TYR A 141 -2.61 -10.83 -3.60
C TYR A 141 -3.50 -12.01 -4.01
N GLU A 142 -3.77 -12.16 -5.31
CA GLU A 142 -4.54 -13.32 -5.80
C GLU A 142 -3.81 -14.64 -5.50
N GLY A 143 -2.50 -14.67 -5.68
CA GLY A 143 -1.68 -15.87 -5.47
C GLY A 143 -1.70 -16.39 -4.03
N VAL A 144 -1.80 -15.53 -3.04
CA VAL A 144 -1.94 -15.93 -1.62
C VAL A 144 -3.39 -16.20 -1.22
N GLY A 145 -4.34 -16.08 -2.14
CA GLY A 145 -5.75 -16.36 -1.91
C GLY A 145 -6.56 -15.18 -1.36
N LEU A 146 -6.04 -13.96 -1.43
CA LEU A 146 -6.80 -12.77 -1.10
C LEU A 146 -7.75 -12.41 -2.26
N GLU A 147 -9.00 -12.12 -1.92
CA GLU A 147 -10.00 -11.69 -2.90
C GLU A 147 -9.63 -10.35 -3.51
N MET A 148 -9.67 -10.28 -4.84
CA MET A 148 -9.41 -9.07 -5.64
C MET A 148 -10.45 -8.93 -6.73
N SER A 149 -10.77 -7.70 -7.12
CA SER A 149 -11.45 -7.47 -8.39
C SER A 149 -10.54 -7.83 -9.57
N PRO A 150 -11.11 -8.24 -10.71
CA PRO A 150 -10.32 -8.59 -11.89
C PRO A 150 -9.39 -7.45 -12.30
N TRP A 151 -8.17 -7.81 -12.71
CA TRP A 151 -7.22 -6.83 -13.24
C TRP A 151 -7.82 -6.08 -14.44
N PRO A 152 -7.84 -4.74 -14.43
CA PRO A 152 -8.44 -3.97 -15.51
C PRO A 152 -7.61 -4.08 -16.79
N ALA A 153 -8.26 -4.50 -17.89
CA ALA A 153 -7.62 -4.68 -19.18
C ALA A 153 -7.23 -3.36 -19.86
N SER A 154 -7.82 -2.22 -19.45
CA SER A 154 -7.52 -0.91 -20.01
C SER A 154 -7.68 0.21 -18.99
N SER A 155 -7.04 1.37 -19.25
CA SER A 155 -7.17 2.58 -18.44
C SER A 155 -8.56 3.23 -18.51
N ALA A 156 -9.43 2.77 -19.39
CA ALA A 156 -10.80 3.28 -19.54
C ALA A 156 -11.78 2.73 -18.48
N GLN A 157 -11.35 1.78 -17.66
CA GLN A 157 -12.14 1.20 -16.57
C GLN A 157 -11.76 1.79 -15.21
N ARG A 158 -11.65 3.11 -15.15
CA ARG A 158 -11.47 3.84 -13.89
C ARG A 158 -12.82 4.23 -13.31
#